data_9e23b8e095bdb9467c0d85f52f1dcf8a
#
_entry.id   9e23b8e095bdb9467c0d85f52f1dcf8a
#
_cell.length_a   1.000
_cell.length_b   1.000
_cell.length_c   1.000
_cell.angle_alpha   90.00
_cell.angle_beta   90.00
_cell.angle_gamma   90.00
#
_symmetry.space_group_name_H-M   'P 1'
#
loop_
_entity.id
_entity.type
_entity.pdbx_description
1 polymer ?
#
loop_
_entity_poly.entity_id
_entity_poly.type
_entity_poly.pdbx_seq_one_letter_code
_entity_poly.pdbx_strand_id
1 'polypeptide(L)'
;YRHPMEEEDEFGMEVFGDDAPRRSKAKRKKRGPEDSPFSVASLTPIQMPNLDLEAMIDERQYFSRDEWLNMLLRSAGYEPSELSEKERLHFIERMVPLIERNYNLCELGPRGTGKSHIYKEVSPYAILLSGGQTTTANLFGRMNSMRADRVGLVGHWDCVTFDEVAGMRFKDTNAVQIMKDYMASGSYARGRDQINADASMVFEGNINDTVQNVLKTTHLFDPFPPEFNNDSAFFDRIHYYLPGWEIPKMRSSLLTGHYGLITDCLSEFCKEMRRKDFTHHIDRYFRFNSDFNKRDEIAVRKTFSGLAKLLFPDEAMDKDDVRWLLDYAIEGRRRVKEQL
;
A
#
# COMPACT_ATOMS: atom_id res chain seq x y z
N TYR A 1 -26.68 -14.78 -8.54
CA TYR A 1 -27.22 -15.45 -9.73
C TYR A 1 -26.71 -16.87 -9.73
N ARG A 2 -27.64 -17.84 -9.87
CA ARG A 2 -27.41 -19.29 -9.79
C ARG A 2 -26.77 -19.79 -11.09
N HIS A 3 -25.78 -20.66 -10.98
CA HIS A 3 -25.25 -21.48 -12.07
C HIS A 3 -26.29 -22.54 -12.48
N PRO A 4 -26.44 -22.88 -13.77
CA PRO A 4 -27.15 -24.08 -14.20
C PRO A 4 -26.28 -25.31 -13.96
N MET A 5 -26.92 -26.38 -13.51
CA MET A 5 -26.34 -27.71 -13.32
C MET A 5 -26.11 -28.38 -14.68
N GLU A 6 -24.96 -29.02 -14.80
CA GLU A 6 -24.65 -29.93 -15.89
C GLU A 6 -25.42 -31.26 -15.66
N GLU A 7 -26.14 -31.70 -16.66
CA GLU A 7 -26.71 -33.05 -16.73
C GLU A 7 -25.64 -33.97 -17.34
N GLU A 8 -25.36 -35.06 -16.62
CA GLU A 8 -24.62 -36.21 -17.13
C GLU A 8 -25.55 -37.08 -17.97
N ASP A 9 -25.12 -37.44 -19.17
CA ASP A 9 -25.66 -38.56 -19.90
C ASP A 9 -24.59 -39.59 -20.25
N GLU A 10 -24.88 -40.79 -19.82
CA GLU A 10 -24.13 -42.02 -19.91
C GLU A 10 -24.38 -42.76 -21.25
N PHE A 11 -23.45 -43.67 -21.54
CA PHE A 11 -23.49 -44.81 -22.52
C PHE A 11 -23.01 -44.52 -23.96
N GLY A 12 -21.93 -44.97 -24.33
CA GLY A 12 -21.24 -46.17 -24.71
C GLY A 12 -21.62 -46.77 -26.04
N MET A 13 -20.70 -46.83 -27.02
CA MET A 13 -20.36 -48.00 -27.84
C MET A 13 -19.29 -47.71 -28.87
N GLU A 14 -18.24 -48.54 -28.88
CA GLU A 14 -17.17 -48.57 -29.89
C GLU A 14 -17.67 -49.16 -31.20
N VAL A 15 -17.27 -48.52 -32.31
CA VAL A 15 -17.19 -49.23 -33.62
C VAL A 15 -15.92 -48.79 -34.33
N PHE A 16 -15.05 -49.77 -34.60
CA PHE A 16 -13.86 -49.66 -35.43
C PHE A 16 -14.19 -49.46 -36.92
N GLY A 17 -13.49 -48.53 -37.59
CA GLY A 17 -13.55 -48.38 -39.02
C GLY A 17 -12.46 -47.43 -39.51
N ASP A 18 -11.46 -48.03 -40.22
CA ASP A 18 -10.37 -47.35 -40.91
C ASP A 18 -10.88 -46.28 -41.89
N ASP A 19 -10.28 -45.06 -41.78
CA ASP A 19 -9.86 -44.30 -42.95
C ASP A 19 -9.05 -43.05 -42.55
N ALA A 20 -8.02 -42.74 -43.37
CA ALA A 20 -7.00 -41.75 -43.12
C ALA A 20 -7.47 -40.28 -43.03
N PRO A 21 -6.78 -39.38 -42.29
CA PRO A 21 -7.27 -38.06 -41.98
C PRO A 21 -7.07 -37.08 -43.14
N ARG A 22 -8.18 -36.61 -43.71
CA ARG A 22 -8.18 -35.34 -44.47
C ARG A 22 -7.98 -34.18 -43.50
N ARG A 23 -6.88 -33.44 -43.62
CA ARG A 23 -6.65 -32.19 -42.95
C ARG A 23 -7.82 -31.24 -43.23
N SER A 24 -8.74 -31.11 -42.28
CA SER A 24 -9.76 -30.07 -42.29
C SER A 24 -9.08 -28.72 -41.95
N LYS A 25 -9.19 -27.76 -42.87
CA LYS A 25 -8.89 -26.36 -42.61
C LYS A 25 -9.72 -25.89 -41.42
N ALA A 26 -9.06 -25.60 -40.32
CA ALA A 26 -9.72 -25.04 -39.16
C ALA A 26 -10.46 -23.75 -39.58
N LYS A 27 -11.79 -23.81 -39.59
CA LYS A 27 -12.64 -22.62 -39.76
C LYS A 27 -12.29 -21.66 -38.61
N ARG A 28 -11.72 -20.48 -38.93
CA ARG A 28 -11.63 -19.37 -37.99
C ARG A 28 -13.03 -19.11 -37.49
N LYS A 29 -13.34 -19.48 -36.23
CA LYS A 29 -14.56 -19.06 -35.55
C LYS A 29 -14.62 -17.52 -35.65
N LYS A 30 -15.68 -16.98 -36.25
CA LYS A 30 -15.95 -15.54 -36.15
C LYS A 30 -16.13 -15.26 -34.65
N ARG A 31 -15.33 -14.32 -34.12
CA ARG A 31 -15.48 -13.82 -32.76
C ARG A 31 -16.89 -13.26 -32.62
N GLY A 32 -17.66 -13.81 -31.69
CA GLY A 32 -18.96 -13.27 -31.30
C GLY A 32 -18.81 -12.01 -30.44
N PRO A 33 -19.89 -11.32 -30.12
CA PRO A 33 -19.87 -10.17 -29.20
C PRO A 33 -19.29 -10.48 -27.83
N GLU A 34 -19.20 -11.76 -27.44
CA GLU A 34 -18.64 -12.24 -26.17
C GLU A 34 -17.11 -12.32 -26.14
N ASP A 35 -16.44 -12.16 -27.27
CA ASP A 35 -14.98 -12.19 -27.40
C ASP A 35 -14.34 -10.79 -27.27
N SER A 36 -14.90 -9.92 -26.41
CA SER A 36 -14.26 -8.64 -26.09
C SER A 36 -12.89 -8.88 -25.46
N PRO A 37 -11.82 -8.20 -25.93
CA PRO A 37 -10.51 -8.28 -25.30
C PRO A 37 -10.51 -7.60 -23.92
N PHE A 38 -11.59 -6.90 -23.58
CA PHE A 38 -11.76 -6.20 -22.32
C PHE A 38 -12.86 -6.88 -21.51
N SER A 39 -12.59 -7.08 -20.23
CA SER A 39 -13.58 -7.51 -19.25
C SER A 39 -13.54 -6.57 -18.05
N VAL A 40 -14.71 -6.30 -17.45
CA VAL A 40 -14.79 -5.55 -16.21
C VAL A 40 -14.37 -6.47 -15.09
N ALA A 41 -13.22 -6.20 -14.46
CA ALA A 41 -12.71 -6.99 -13.34
C ALA A 41 -13.43 -6.64 -12.02
N SER A 42 -13.74 -5.36 -11.83
CA SER A 42 -14.50 -4.86 -10.68
C SER A 42 -15.18 -3.55 -11.05
N LEU A 43 -16.26 -3.24 -10.36
CA LEU A 43 -16.98 -1.98 -10.48
C LEU A 43 -17.14 -1.39 -9.07
N THR A 44 -16.45 -0.29 -8.82
CA THR A 44 -16.59 0.44 -7.56
C THR A 44 -17.28 1.76 -7.84
N PRO A 45 -18.45 2.03 -7.24
CA PRO A 45 -19.11 3.32 -7.41
C PRO A 45 -18.30 4.40 -6.69
N ILE A 46 -18.16 5.56 -7.33
CA ILE A 46 -17.52 6.74 -6.75
C ILE A 46 -18.52 7.89 -6.73
N GLN A 47 -18.44 8.73 -5.70
CA GLN A 47 -19.33 9.90 -5.54
C GLN A 47 -18.78 11.14 -6.24
N MET A 48 -17.45 11.24 -6.39
CA MET A 48 -16.78 12.36 -7.06
C MET A 48 -16.03 11.89 -8.31
N PRO A 49 -16.52 12.23 -9.50
CA PRO A 49 -15.83 11.87 -10.74
C PRO A 49 -14.58 12.70 -11.02
N ASN A 50 -14.49 13.92 -10.48
CA ASN A 50 -13.38 14.84 -10.66
C ASN A 50 -13.09 15.61 -9.37
N LEU A 51 -11.82 15.81 -9.07
CA LEU A 51 -11.32 16.68 -8.02
C LEU A 51 -10.64 17.90 -8.67
N ASP A 52 -11.05 19.11 -8.28
CA ASP A 52 -10.24 20.30 -8.52
C ASP A 52 -9.16 20.39 -7.45
N LEU A 53 -7.98 19.84 -7.78
CA LEU A 53 -6.86 19.77 -6.84
C LEU A 53 -6.35 21.17 -6.49
N GLU A 54 -6.30 22.10 -7.45
CA GLU A 54 -5.80 23.45 -7.21
C GLU A 54 -6.72 24.21 -6.25
N ALA A 55 -8.04 24.16 -6.48
CA ALA A 55 -9.00 24.73 -5.54
C ALA A 55 -8.87 24.11 -4.13
N MET A 56 -8.70 22.81 -4.01
CA MET A 56 -8.53 22.16 -2.71
C MET A 56 -7.23 22.58 -2.00
N ILE A 57 -6.15 22.79 -2.76
CA ILE A 57 -4.88 23.29 -2.21
C ILE A 57 -5.05 24.74 -1.76
N ASP A 58 -5.74 25.57 -2.54
CA ASP A 58 -5.99 26.96 -2.19
C ASP A 58 -6.87 27.10 -0.93
N GLU A 59 -7.86 26.24 -0.76
CA GLU A 59 -8.71 26.20 0.43
C GLU A 59 -7.95 25.86 1.72
N ARG A 60 -6.78 25.20 1.63
CA ARG A 60 -5.92 24.88 2.77
C ARG A 60 -5.57 26.10 3.61
N GLN A 61 -5.38 27.27 3.00
CA GLN A 61 -5.01 28.52 3.68
C GLN A 61 -6.03 29.01 4.72
N TYR A 62 -7.29 28.56 4.62
CA TYR A 62 -8.35 28.94 5.56
C TYR A 62 -8.41 28.09 6.83
N PHE A 63 -7.55 27.07 6.91
CA PHE A 63 -7.44 26.16 8.05
C PHE A 63 -6.13 26.37 8.80
N SER A 64 -6.17 26.39 10.10
CA SER A 64 -4.98 26.15 10.90
C SER A 64 -4.45 24.72 10.67
N ARG A 65 -3.22 24.46 11.07
CA ARG A 65 -2.64 23.10 10.98
C ARG A 65 -3.51 22.06 11.69
N ASP A 66 -4.00 22.36 12.89
CA ASP A 66 -4.78 21.41 13.68
C ASP A 66 -6.19 21.19 13.10
N GLU A 67 -6.83 22.23 12.57
CA GLU A 67 -8.13 22.09 11.91
C GLU A 67 -8.04 21.23 10.65
N TRP A 68 -7.02 21.44 9.84
CA TRP A 68 -6.78 20.64 8.63
C TRP A 68 -6.49 19.18 8.97
N LEU A 69 -5.57 18.92 9.91
CA LEU A 69 -5.26 17.59 10.41
C LEU A 69 -6.52 16.88 10.93
N ASN A 70 -7.33 17.58 11.73
CA ASN A 70 -8.58 17.04 12.27
C ASN A 70 -9.60 16.74 11.16
N MET A 71 -9.68 17.58 10.13
CA MET A 71 -10.55 17.33 8.97
C MET A 71 -10.11 16.05 8.24
N LEU A 72 -8.81 15.84 8.00
CA LEU A 72 -8.31 14.62 7.37
C LEU A 72 -8.64 13.37 8.19
N LEU A 73 -8.46 13.42 9.52
CA LEU A 73 -8.81 12.31 10.40
C LEU A 73 -10.31 12.00 10.37
N ARG A 74 -11.17 13.02 10.42
CA ARG A 74 -12.61 12.85 10.29
C ARG A 74 -13.02 12.28 8.93
N SER A 75 -12.33 12.66 7.87
CA SER A 75 -12.55 12.11 6.52
C SER A 75 -12.28 10.60 6.46
N ALA A 76 -11.35 10.11 7.28
CA ALA A 76 -11.07 8.69 7.45
C ALA A 76 -11.93 8.02 8.54
N GLY A 77 -12.88 8.73 9.14
CA GLY A 77 -13.82 8.21 10.13
C GLY A 77 -13.39 8.29 11.60
N TYR A 78 -12.27 8.96 11.89
CA TYR A 78 -11.73 9.04 13.26
C TYR A 78 -12.12 10.35 13.98
N GLU A 79 -12.31 10.27 15.31
CA GLU A 79 -12.58 11.44 16.16
C GLU A 79 -11.28 11.98 16.77
N PRO A 80 -10.77 13.13 16.30
CA PRO A 80 -9.48 13.64 16.73
C PRO A 80 -9.41 14.07 18.20
N SER A 81 -10.54 14.46 18.80
CA SER A 81 -10.59 14.88 20.20
C SER A 81 -10.30 13.76 21.19
N GLU A 82 -10.43 12.52 20.77
CA GLU A 82 -10.14 11.32 21.54
C GLU A 82 -8.66 10.85 21.41
N LEU A 83 -7.84 11.57 20.64
CA LEU A 83 -6.48 11.21 20.29
C LEU A 83 -5.48 12.27 20.78
N SER A 84 -4.36 11.80 21.34
CA SER A 84 -3.20 12.64 21.59
C SER A 84 -2.58 13.12 20.27
N GLU A 85 -1.73 14.13 20.31
CA GLU A 85 -1.03 14.66 19.14
C GLU A 85 -0.24 13.56 18.40
N LYS A 86 0.47 12.71 19.15
CA LYS A 86 1.25 11.61 18.58
C LYS A 86 0.35 10.56 17.92
N GLU A 87 -0.75 10.19 18.55
CA GLU A 87 -1.72 9.25 17.98
C GLU A 87 -2.34 9.79 16.69
N ARG A 88 -2.69 11.10 16.66
CA ARG A 88 -3.18 11.75 15.43
C ARG A 88 -2.17 11.63 14.29
N LEU A 89 -0.88 11.85 14.55
CA LEU A 89 0.18 11.66 13.55
C LEU A 89 0.30 10.20 13.10
N HIS A 90 0.13 9.23 13.99
CA HIS A 90 0.15 7.82 13.63
C HIS A 90 -1.00 7.44 12.68
N PHE A 91 -2.19 8.01 12.87
CA PHE A 91 -3.30 7.82 11.94
C PHE A 91 -3.06 8.53 10.60
N ILE A 92 -2.41 9.70 10.59
CA ILE A 92 -2.00 10.38 9.35
C ILE A 92 -0.90 9.57 8.63
N GLU A 93 0.06 8.98 9.36
CA GLU A 93 1.12 8.14 8.77
C GLU A 93 0.55 6.94 8.00
N ARG A 94 -0.56 6.34 8.47
CA ARG A 94 -1.25 5.28 7.73
C ARG A 94 -1.74 5.71 6.34
N MET A 95 -1.93 7.01 6.10
CA MET A 95 -2.34 7.55 4.80
C MET A 95 -1.14 7.83 3.88
N VAL A 96 0.08 7.91 4.42
CA VAL A 96 1.27 8.21 3.62
C VAL A 96 1.47 7.25 2.44
N PRO A 97 1.26 5.93 2.56
CA PRO A 97 1.34 5.01 1.43
C PRO A 97 0.37 5.33 0.28
N LEU A 98 -0.74 6.00 0.57
CA LEU A 98 -1.72 6.39 -0.44
C LEU A 98 -1.29 7.64 -1.22
N ILE A 99 -0.48 8.51 -0.63
CA ILE A 99 -0.08 9.80 -1.21
C ILE A 99 1.39 9.87 -1.66
N GLU A 100 2.24 8.95 -1.19
CA GLU A 100 3.66 8.88 -1.57
C GLU A 100 3.92 7.65 -2.46
N ARG A 101 4.78 7.80 -3.47
CA ARG A 101 5.13 6.72 -4.40
C ARG A 101 6.20 5.81 -3.81
N ASN A 102 6.09 4.50 -4.06
CA ASN A 102 7.06 3.49 -3.61
C ASN A 102 7.42 3.68 -2.13
N TYR A 103 6.41 3.88 -1.30
CA TYR A 103 6.57 4.04 0.13
C TYR A 103 6.38 2.70 0.83
N ASN A 104 7.33 2.31 1.67
CA ASN A 104 7.32 1.02 2.35
C ASN A 104 7.06 1.24 3.84
N LEU A 105 5.85 0.97 4.29
CA LEU A 105 5.41 1.10 5.68
C LEU A 105 5.33 -0.28 6.34
N CYS A 106 5.77 -0.39 7.58
CA CYS A 106 5.52 -1.56 8.41
C CYS A 106 4.78 -1.14 9.69
N GLU A 107 3.62 -1.74 9.94
CA GLU A 107 2.85 -1.54 11.17
C GLU A 107 2.62 -2.88 11.87
N LEU A 108 3.28 -3.07 13.00
CA LEU A 108 3.09 -4.24 13.85
C LEU A 108 2.57 -3.83 15.23
N GLY A 109 1.53 -4.51 15.68
CA GLY A 109 0.91 -4.12 16.95
C GLY A 109 -0.25 -5.02 17.37
N PRO A 110 -0.92 -4.69 18.47
CA PRO A 110 -2.06 -5.45 18.98
C PRO A 110 -3.21 -5.54 17.98
N ARG A 111 -4.06 -6.53 18.14
CA ARG A 111 -5.32 -6.64 17.38
C ARG A 111 -6.29 -5.55 17.78
N GLY A 112 -7.14 -5.14 16.83
CA GLY A 112 -8.25 -4.22 17.06
C GLY A 112 -7.86 -2.73 17.06
N THR A 113 -6.72 -2.35 16.48
CA THR A 113 -6.30 -0.95 16.30
C THR A 113 -6.72 -0.34 14.96
N GLY A 114 -7.49 -1.09 14.14
CA GLY A 114 -8.00 -0.60 12.85
C GLY A 114 -6.92 -0.45 11.77
N LYS A 115 -5.84 -1.27 11.79
CA LYS A 115 -4.73 -1.20 10.81
C LYS A 115 -5.24 -1.18 9.37
N SER A 116 -5.96 -2.20 8.98
CA SER A 116 -6.37 -2.44 7.58
C SER A 116 -7.53 -1.55 7.10
N HIS A 117 -8.17 -0.77 8.01
CA HIS A 117 -9.33 0.07 7.68
C HIS A 117 -9.04 1.09 6.57
N ILE A 118 -7.92 1.80 6.68
CA ILE A 118 -7.53 2.84 5.71
C ILE A 118 -7.40 2.26 4.30
N TYR A 119 -6.77 1.09 4.16
CA TYR A 119 -6.49 0.49 2.86
C TYR A 119 -7.67 -0.26 2.27
N LYS A 120 -8.65 -0.62 3.10
CA LYS A 120 -9.83 -1.36 2.66
C LYS A 120 -11.03 -0.48 2.38
N GLU A 121 -11.24 0.55 3.22
CA GLU A 121 -12.49 1.32 3.21
C GLU A 121 -12.31 2.77 2.75
N VAL A 122 -11.10 3.34 2.86
CA VAL A 122 -10.87 4.75 2.53
C VAL A 122 -10.45 4.96 1.09
N SER A 123 -9.62 4.07 0.54
CA SER A 123 -9.11 4.27 -0.82
C SER A 123 -9.48 3.14 -1.78
N PRO A 124 -10.15 3.45 -2.91
CA PRO A 124 -10.38 2.48 -3.98
C PRO A 124 -9.12 2.14 -4.78
N TYR A 125 -8.00 2.82 -4.53
CA TYR A 125 -6.71 2.62 -5.19
C TYR A 125 -5.74 1.74 -4.40
N ALA A 126 -6.17 1.22 -3.25
CA ALA A 126 -5.43 0.26 -2.45
C ALA A 126 -6.01 -1.15 -2.59
N ILE A 127 -5.14 -2.15 -2.52
CA ILE A 127 -5.54 -3.56 -2.44
C ILE A 127 -4.99 -4.19 -1.18
N LEU A 128 -5.86 -4.91 -0.47
CA LEU A 128 -5.52 -5.67 0.73
C LEU A 128 -5.36 -7.15 0.37
N LEU A 129 -4.20 -7.71 0.69
CA LEU A 129 -3.87 -9.12 0.52
C LEU A 129 -3.93 -9.78 1.89
N SER A 130 -5.07 -10.41 2.20
CA SER A 130 -5.26 -11.10 3.49
C SER A 130 -4.67 -12.51 3.45
N GLY A 131 -3.88 -12.84 4.46
CA GLY A 131 -3.45 -14.15 4.95
C GLY A 131 -3.44 -15.31 3.96
N GLY A 132 -2.69 -15.23 2.87
CA GLY A 132 -2.68 -16.26 1.85
C GLY A 132 -1.39 -16.34 1.05
N GLN A 133 -1.29 -17.36 0.23
CA GLN A 133 -0.18 -17.53 -0.68
C GLN A 133 -0.28 -16.52 -1.82
N THR A 134 0.48 -15.45 -1.76
CA THR A 134 0.67 -14.56 -2.88
C THR A 134 1.79 -15.09 -3.78
N THR A 135 1.56 -15.13 -5.08
CA THR A 135 2.57 -15.58 -6.02
C THR A 135 3.34 -14.39 -6.59
N THR A 136 4.60 -14.62 -6.98
CA THR A 136 5.41 -13.63 -7.70
C THR A 136 4.70 -13.12 -8.96
N ALA A 137 3.99 -14.02 -9.66
CA ALA A 137 3.23 -13.69 -10.87
C ALA A 137 2.03 -12.78 -10.56
N ASN A 138 1.41 -12.91 -9.40
CA ASN A 138 0.31 -12.04 -8.98
C ASN A 138 0.82 -10.64 -8.63
N LEU A 139 1.89 -10.54 -7.85
CA LEU A 139 2.46 -9.25 -7.43
C LEU A 139 3.12 -8.50 -8.58
N PHE A 140 3.96 -9.20 -9.36
CA PHE A 140 4.89 -8.61 -10.32
C PHE A 140 4.60 -8.98 -11.78
N GLY A 141 3.46 -9.61 -12.05
CA GLY A 141 3.07 -10.03 -13.40
C GLY A 141 3.72 -11.33 -13.86
N ARG A 142 3.22 -11.87 -14.97
CA ARG A 142 3.69 -13.12 -15.56
C ARG A 142 4.82 -12.87 -16.56
N MET A 143 5.85 -13.72 -16.52
CA MET A 143 6.90 -13.70 -17.52
C MET A 143 6.33 -14.07 -18.89
N ASN A 144 6.78 -13.38 -19.94
CA ASN A 144 6.42 -13.63 -21.34
C ASN A 144 4.92 -13.56 -21.67
N SER A 145 4.11 -12.89 -20.84
CA SER A 145 2.71 -12.64 -21.16
C SER A 145 2.57 -11.46 -22.13
N MET A 146 1.79 -11.65 -23.20
CA MET A 146 1.37 -10.56 -24.10
C MET A 146 0.06 -9.91 -23.64
N ARG A 147 -0.47 -10.29 -22.47
CA ARG A 147 -1.75 -9.84 -21.92
C ARG A 147 -1.55 -8.80 -20.81
N ALA A 148 -2.66 -8.23 -20.37
CA ALA A 148 -2.68 -7.23 -19.30
C ALA A 148 -2.11 -7.70 -17.95
N ASP A 149 -2.06 -9.02 -17.69
CA ASP A 149 -1.48 -9.62 -16.50
C ASP A 149 0.07 -9.60 -16.44
N ARG A 150 0.70 -8.89 -17.40
CA ARG A 150 2.16 -8.70 -17.47
C ARG A 150 2.71 -7.86 -16.32
N VAL A 151 1.94 -6.91 -15.81
CA VAL A 151 2.41 -5.88 -14.86
C VAL A 151 2.19 -6.25 -13.40
N GLY A 152 1.24 -7.11 -13.09
CA GLY A 152 0.92 -7.51 -11.71
C GLY A 152 0.28 -6.41 -10.85
N LEU A 153 0.04 -6.74 -9.57
CA LEU A 153 -0.66 -5.83 -8.65
C LEU A 153 0.09 -4.51 -8.44
N VAL A 154 1.42 -4.55 -8.32
CA VAL A 154 2.22 -3.34 -8.09
C VAL A 154 2.18 -2.32 -9.23
N GLY A 155 1.75 -2.74 -10.41
CA GLY A 155 1.58 -1.83 -11.55
C GLY A 155 0.14 -1.38 -11.79
N HIS A 156 -0.82 -1.93 -11.04
CA HIS A 156 -2.24 -1.60 -11.19
C HIS A 156 -2.80 -0.80 -10.02
N TRP A 157 -2.17 -0.89 -8.86
CA TRP A 157 -2.62 -0.28 -7.62
C TRP A 157 -1.64 0.78 -7.12
N ASP A 158 -2.13 1.79 -6.44
CA ASP A 158 -1.30 2.80 -5.79
C ASP A 158 -0.71 2.30 -4.47
N CYS A 159 -1.39 1.36 -3.82
CA CYS A 159 -0.94 0.75 -2.58
C CYS A 159 -1.28 -0.75 -2.54
N VAL A 160 -0.30 -1.58 -2.19
CA VAL A 160 -0.45 -3.01 -1.95
C VAL A 160 -0.19 -3.28 -0.48
N THR A 161 -1.22 -3.69 0.25
CA THR A 161 -1.14 -3.95 1.69
C THR A 161 -1.15 -5.45 1.95
N PHE A 162 -0.14 -5.93 2.67
CA PHE A 162 -0.05 -7.30 3.16
C PHE A 162 -0.60 -7.33 4.60
N ASP A 163 -1.83 -7.79 4.74
CA ASP A 163 -2.46 -8.02 6.04
C ASP A 163 -2.01 -9.37 6.60
N GLU A 164 -1.71 -9.39 7.90
CA GLU A 164 -1.17 -10.57 8.58
C GLU A 164 0.15 -11.08 7.99
N VAL A 165 1.21 -10.26 8.06
CA VAL A 165 2.56 -10.63 7.55
C VAL A 165 3.04 -12.01 8.03
N ALA A 166 2.64 -12.46 9.22
CA ALA A 166 2.96 -13.80 9.74
C ALA A 166 2.44 -14.94 8.83
N GLY A 167 1.40 -14.65 8.05
CA GLY A 167 0.80 -15.59 7.09
C GLY A 167 1.41 -15.53 5.70
N MET A 168 2.27 -14.55 5.40
CA MET A 168 2.88 -14.42 4.07
C MET A 168 3.67 -15.68 3.71
N ARG A 169 3.42 -16.21 2.53
CA ARG A 169 4.16 -17.35 1.98
C ARG A 169 4.38 -17.14 0.50
N PHE A 170 5.61 -17.28 0.07
CA PHE A 170 5.98 -17.25 -1.34
C PHE A 170 6.44 -18.64 -1.77
N LYS A 171 5.82 -19.20 -2.82
CA LYS A 171 6.23 -20.47 -3.41
C LYS A 171 7.58 -20.38 -4.13
N ASP A 172 7.90 -19.19 -4.61
CA ASP A 172 9.10 -18.88 -5.38
C ASP A 172 10.08 -18.13 -4.48
N THR A 173 11.25 -18.69 -4.28
CA THR A 173 12.33 -18.07 -3.49
C THR A 173 12.83 -16.76 -4.08
N ASN A 174 12.62 -16.54 -5.39
CA ASN A 174 12.96 -15.28 -6.05
C ASN A 174 11.99 -14.14 -5.72
N ALA A 175 10.79 -14.43 -5.17
CA ALA A 175 9.78 -13.41 -4.89
C ALA A 175 10.30 -12.33 -3.95
N VAL A 176 10.98 -12.74 -2.87
CA VAL A 176 11.55 -11.81 -1.88
C VAL A 176 12.65 -10.96 -2.52
N GLN A 177 13.47 -11.54 -3.41
CA GLN A 177 14.51 -10.78 -4.10
C GLN A 177 13.91 -9.73 -5.04
N ILE A 178 12.90 -10.09 -5.85
CA ILE A 178 12.21 -9.14 -6.73
C ILE A 178 11.54 -8.04 -5.90
N MET A 179 10.94 -8.40 -4.77
CA MET A 179 10.33 -7.46 -3.84
C MET A 179 11.37 -6.46 -3.30
N LYS A 180 12.56 -6.93 -2.89
CA LYS A 180 13.67 -6.06 -2.46
C LYS A 180 14.09 -5.08 -3.54
N ASP A 181 14.22 -5.55 -4.77
CA ASP A 181 14.62 -4.70 -5.90
C ASP A 181 13.57 -3.63 -6.17
N TYR A 182 12.29 -4.03 -6.16
CA TYR A 182 11.17 -3.11 -6.31
C TYR A 182 11.09 -2.07 -5.18
N MET A 183 11.18 -2.50 -3.92
CA MET A 183 11.15 -1.62 -2.77
C MET A 183 12.28 -0.59 -2.76
N ALA A 184 13.43 -0.93 -3.38
CA ALA A 184 14.59 -0.04 -3.45
C ALA A 184 14.50 0.99 -4.56
N SER A 185 13.91 0.64 -5.71
CA SER A 185 14.03 1.43 -6.94
C SER A 185 12.71 1.78 -7.63
N GLY A 186 11.59 1.20 -7.19
CA GLY A 186 10.32 1.30 -7.92
C GLY A 186 10.32 0.54 -9.25
N SER A 187 11.31 -0.31 -9.49
CA SER A 187 11.41 -1.10 -10.71
C SER A 187 11.80 -2.54 -10.41
N TYR A 188 11.42 -3.44 -11.30
CA TYR A 188 11.74 -4.86 -11.20
C TYR A 188 11.87 -5.50 -12.57
N ALA A 189 12.66 -6.57 -12.65
CA ALA A 189 12.85 -7.33 -13.88
C ALA A 189 11.86 -8.49 -13.97
N ARG A 190 11.21 -8.66 -15.14
CA ARG A 190 10.39 -9.82 -15.46
C ARG A 190 10.73 -10.34 -16.86
N GLY A 191 11.41 -11.48 -16.87
CA GLY A 191 11.94 -12.04 -18.12
C GLY A 191 13.02 -11.12 -18.71
N ARG A 192 12.74 -10.55 -19.89
CA ARG A 192 13.66 -9.63 -20.58
C ARG A 192 13.33 -8.15 -20.33
N ASP A 193 12.23 -7.86 -19.65
CA ASP A 193 11.74 -6.50 -19.50
C ASP A 193 12.00 -5.99 -18.08
N GLN A 194 12.36 -4.71 -18.01
CA GLN A 194 12.32 -3.94 -16.78
C GLN A 194 11.02 -3.16 -16.73
N ILE A 195 10.29 -3.31 -15.64
CA ILE A 195 8.98 -2.68 -15.42
C ILE A 195 9.14 -1.68 -14.29
N ASN A 196 8.64 -0.46 -14.50
CA ASN A 196 8.53 0.57 -13.48
C ASN A 196 7.11 0.59 -12.95
N ALA A 197 6.96 0.77 -11.65
CA ALA A 197 5.68 0.90 -10.98
C ALA A 197 5.81 1.80 -9.75
N ASP A 198 4.69 2.35 -9.30
CA ASP A 198 4.65 3.39 -8.27
C ASP A 198 3.98 2.92 -6.97
N ALA A 199 3.47 1.69 -6.92
CA ALA A 199 2.74 1.19 -5.75
C ALA A 199 3.59 1.25 -4.48
N SER A 200 3.01 1.76 -3.42
CA SER A 200 3.55 1.65 -2.07
C SER A 200 3.28 0.26 -1.51
N MET A 201 4.14 -0.23 -0.62
CA MET A 201 3.97 -1.51 0.05
C MET A 201 3.75 -1.30 1.55
N VAL A 202 2.68 -1.88 2.06
CA VAL A 202 2.36 -1.84 3.49
C VAL A 202 2.38 -3.24 4.06
N PHE A 203 3.06 -3.40 5.17
CA PHE A 203 3.19 -4.67 5.88
C PHE A 203 2.54 -4.55 7.26
N GLU A 204 1.39 -5.19 7.43
CA GLU A 204 0.63 -5.19 8.68
C GLU A 204 0.69 -6.53 9.38
N GLY A 205 0.79 -6.51 10.69
CA GLY A 205 0.81 -7.74 11.47
C GLY A 205 0.44 -7.55 12.92
N ASN A 206 0.17 -8.69 13.56
CA ASN A 206 -0.10 -8.74 14.98
C ASN A 206 1.15 -9.18 15.74
N ILE A 207 1.46 -8.49 16.84
CA ILE A 207 2.41 -8.97 17.81
C ILE A 207 1.71 -10.03 18.68
N ASN A 208 2.38 -11.15 18.92
CA ASN A 208 1.84 -12.28 19.69
C ASN A 208 2.28 -12.27 21.16
N ASP A 209 3.03 -11.25 21.57
CA ASP A 209 3.54 -11.08 22.91
C ASP A 209 3.11 -9.73 23.52
N THR A 210 3.39 -9.53 24.79
CA THR A 210 3.15 -8.23 25.42
C THR A 210 4.13 -7.19 24.87
N VAL A 211 3.69 -5.95 24.76
CA VAL A 211 4.54 -4.84 24.29
C VAL A 211 5.83 -4.74 25.12
N GLN A 212 5.74 -4.97 26.43
CA GLN A 212 6.89 -4.93 27.34
C GLN A 212 7.94 -5.99 27.03
N ASN A 213 7.50 -7.19 26.63
CA ASN A 213 8.40 -8.26 26.22
C ASN A 213 9.01 -7.97 24.86
N VAL A 214 8.21 -7.56 23.89
CA VAL A 214 8.69 -7.16 22.55
C VAL A 214 9.80 -6.12 22.65
N LEU A 215 9.60 -5.08 23.47
CA LEU A 215 10.59 -4.01 23.64
C LEU A 215 11.85 -4.43 24.41
N LYS A 216 11.81 -5.53 25.15
CA LYS A 216 12.93 -5.96 25.99
C LYS A 216 13.74 -7.13 25.42
N THR A 217 13.10 -8.02 24.69
CA THR A 217 13.66 -9.36 24.41
C THR A 217 13.57 -9.79 22.97
N THR A 218 12.74 -9.14 22.13
CA THR A 218 12.48 -9.57 20.76
C THR A 218 12.85 -8.53 19.74
N HIS A 219 13.05 -8.99 18.53
CA HIS A 219 13.23 -8.14 17.37
C HIS A 219 11.88 -7.62 16.90
N LEU A 220 11.77 -6.32 16.55
CA LEU A 220 10.50 -5.71 16.15
C LEU A 220 9.87 -6.37 14.91
N PHE A 221 10.66 -7.03 14.08
CA PHE A 221 10.18 -7.76 12.88
C PHE A 221 9.95 -9.26 13.11
N ASP A 222 10.02 -9.77 14.35
CA ASP A 222 9.75 -11.17 14.67
C ASP A 222 8.43 -11.73 14.13
N PRO A 223 7.34 -10.95 14.00
CA PRO A 223 6.11 -11.42 13.36
C PRO A 223 6.23 -11.82 11.90
N PHE A 224 7.29 -11.41 11.20
CA PHE A 224 7.52 -11.84 9.82
C PHE A 224 7.86 -13.34 9.75
N PRO A 225 7.49 -14.02 8.65
CA PRO A 225 7.81 -15.43 8.49
C PRO A 225 9.32 -15.68 8.34
N PRO A 226 9.77 -16.94 8.60
CA PRO A 226 11.19 -17.30 8.59
C PRO A 226 11.93 -16.97 7.29
N GLU A 227 11.22 -16.89 6.16
CA GLU A 227 11.80 -16.53 4.86
C GLU A 227 12.38 -15.11 4.84
N PHE A 228 11.94 -14.25 5.77
CA PHE A 228 12.44 -12.89 5.95
C PHE A 228 13.38 -12.75 7.16
N ASN A 229 13.36 -13.71 8.09
CA ASN A 229 14.20 -13.69 9.29
C ASN A 229 15.67 -13.81 8.89
N ASN A 230 16.54 -12.97 9.13
CA ASN A 230 17.94 -12.86 8.71
C ASN A 230 18.14 -12.10 7.38
N ASP A 231 17.10 -11.55 6.76
CA ASP A 231 17.27 -10.70 5.59
C ASP A 231 17.23 -9.22 6.01
N SER A 232 18.30 -8.75 6.66
CA SER A 232 18.44 -7.33 7.02
C SER A 232 18.29 -6.41 5.81
N ALA A 233 18.66 -6.90 4.61
CA ALA A 233 18.52 -6.15 3.38
C ALA A 233 17.05 -5.91 2.99
N PHE A 234 16.13 -6.81 3.35
CA PHE A 234 14.70 -6.59 3.16
C PHE A 234 14.20 -5.49 4.12
N PHE A 235 14.47 -5.64 5.41
CA PHE A 235 14.00 -4.70 6.42
C PHE A 235 14.61 -3.29 6.26
N ASP A 236 15.84 -3.19 5.79
CA ASP A 236 16.49 -1.92 5.49
C ASP A 236 15.78 -1.10 4.38
N ARG A 237 14.84 -1.71 3.66
CA ARG A 237 13.98 -1.03 2.66
C ARG A 237 12.66 -0.52 3.23
N ILE A 238 12.35 -0.83 4.47
CA ILE A 238 11.21 -0.24 5.19
C ILE A 238 11.55 1.22 5.50
N HIS A 239 10.70 2.13 5.04
CA HIS A 239 10.92 3.56 5.26
C HIS A 239 10.54 3.99 6.67
N TYR A 240 9.44 3.45 7.18
CA TYR A 240 8.89 3.79 8.48
C TYR A 240 8.36 2.55 9.21
N TYR A 241 8.72 2.41 10.48
CA TYR A 241 8.10 1.44 11.37
C TYR A 241 7.10 2.16 12.27
N LEU A 242 5.82 1.87 12.07
CA LEU A 242 4.72 2.41 12.88
C LEU A 242 4.45 1.46 14.05
N PRO A 243 4.68 1.91 15.30
CA PRO A 243 4.46 1.10 16.47
C PRO A 243 2.96 0.97 16.77
N GLY A 244 2.32 -0.08 16.27
CA GLY A 244 0.87 -0.25 16.41
C GLY A 244 0.38 -0.37 17.86
N TRP A 245 1.28 -0.56 18.83
CA TRP A 245 0.93 -0.50 20.26
C TRP A 245 0.79 0.92 20.81
N GLU A 246 1.25 1.95 20.09
CA GLU A 246 1.02 3.36 20.43
C GLU A 246 -0.32 3.86 19.87
N ILE A 247 -1.05 3.01 19.16
CA ILE A 247 -2.37 3.31 18.60
C ILE A 247 -3.45 2.69 19.49
N PRO A 248 -4.47 3.48 19.91
CA PRO A 248 -5.52 2.96 20.77
C PRO A 248 -6.34 1.87 20.05
N LYS A 249 -6.84 0.92 20.83
CA LYS A 249 -7.82 -0.03 20.31
C LYS A 249 -9.10 0.69 19.91
N MET A 250 -9.66 0.29 18.78
CA MET A 250 -10.90 0.87 18.26
C MET A 250 -12.05 0.71 19.28
N ARG A 251 -12.73 1.80 19.53
CA ARG A 251 -13.91 1.92 20.38
C ARG A 251 -14.87 2.92 19.75
N SER A 252 -16.14 2.88 20.14
CA SER A 252 -17.17 3.73 19.53
C SER A 252 -16.86 5.24 19.65
N SER A 253 -16.19 5.67 20.72
CA SER A 253 -15.82 7.08 20.92
C SER A 253 -14.72 7.55 19.94
N LEU A 254 -13.96 6.63 19.33
CA LEU A 254 -12.96 6.97 18.30
C LEU A 254 -13.58 7.12 16.91
N LEU A 255 -14.85 6.78 16.74
CA LEU A 255 -15.57 6.97 15.48
C LEU A 255 -16.20 8.35 15.47
N THR A 256 -15.89 9.15 14.45
CA THR A 256 -16.41 10.51 14.38
C THR A 256 -17.87 10.54 13.96
N GLY A 257 -18.66 11.45 14.59
CA GLY A 257 -19.97 11.86 14.13
C GLY A 257 -19.95 13.24 13.45
N HIS A 258 -18.76 13.82 13.25
CA HIS A 258 -18.58 15.15 12.67
C HIS A 258 -18.25 15.10 11.19
N TYR A 259 -18.36 16.23 10.52
CA TYR A 259 -18.08 16.34 9.10
C TYR A 259 -16.59 16.24 8.78
N GLY A 260 -16.28 15.58 7.68
CA GLY A 260 -15.01 15.51 6.98
C GLY A 260 -15.26 15.53 5.47
N LEU A 261 -14.22 15.34 4.70
CA LEU A 261 -14.36 15.10 3.27
C LEU A 261 -14.99 13.72 3.05
N ILE A 262 -15.72 13.54 1.98
CA ILE A 262 -16.09 12.19 1.54
C ILE A 262 -14.83 11.39 1.20
N THR A 263 -14.85 10.09 1.43
CA THR A 263 -13.67 9.22 1.23
C THR A 263 -13.15 9.25 -0.21
N ASP A 264 -14.03 9.37 -1.20
CA ASP A 264 -13.66 9.53 -2.60
C ASP A 264 -12.84 10.81 -2.85
N CYS A 265 -13.23 11.93 -2.21
CA CYS A 265 -12.48 13.18 -2.30
C CYS A 265 -11.08 13.04 -1.70
N LEU A 266 -10.98 12.44 -0.52
CA LEU A 266 -9.70 12.16 0.12
C LEU A 266 -8.81 11.25 -0.75
N SER A 267 -9.40 10.23 -1.35
CA SER A 267 -8.68 9.27 -2.22
C SER A 267 -8.15 9.92 -3.49
N GLU A 268 -8.98 10.72 -4.17
CA GLU A 268 -8.57 11.45 -5.37
C GLU A 268 -7.50 12.49 -5.04
N PHE A 269 -7.63 13.18 -3.92
CA PHE A 269 -6.60 14.10 -3.42
C PHE A 269 -5.27 13.37 -3.22
N CYS A 270 -5.26 12.25 -2.53
CA CYS A 270 -4.05 11.45 -2.32
C CYS A 270 -3.44 11.03 -3.66
N LYS A 271 -4.25 10.51 -4.58
CA LYS A 271 -3.82 10.04 -5.90
C LYS A 271 -3.18 11.14 -6.75
N GLU A 272 -3.80 12.32 -6.83
CA GLU A 272 -3.24 13.42 -7.60
C GLU A 272 -1.95 13.98 -6.94
N MET A 273 -1.92 14.08 -5.61
CA MET A 273 -0.73 14.52 -4.88
C MET A 273 0.45 13.54 -4.98
N ARG A 274 0.25 12.26 -5.36
CA ARG A 274 1.36 11.32 -5.62
C ARG A 274 2.33 11.81 -6.68
N ARG A 275 1.88 12.68 -7.59
CA ARG A 275 2.70 13.24 -8.69
C ARG A 275 3.64 14.35 -8.24
N LYS A 276 3.39 14.94 -7.06
CA LYS A 276 4.22 16.00 -6.49
C LYS A 276 5.37 15.45 -5.65
N ASP A 277 6.42 16.23 -5.46
CA ASP A 277 7.59 15.91 -4.61
C ASP A 277 7.86 17.06 -3.65
N PHE A 278 7.77 16.77 -2.35
CA PHE A 278 7.99 17.76 -1.29
C PHE A 278 9.32 17.55 -0.54
N THR A 279 10.16 16.63 -0.99
CA THR A 279 11.44 16.30 -0.32
C THR A 279 12.40 17.49 -0.24
N HIS A 280 12.29 18.44 -1.18
CA HIS A 280 13.15 19.61 -1.27
C HIS A 280 12.96 20.62 -0.13
N HIS A 281 11.81 20.61 0.56
CA HIS A 281 11.54 21.51 1.68
C HIS A 281 12.47 21.28 2.86
N ILE A 282 12.96 20.07 3.07
CA ILE A 282 13.95 19.77 4.11
C ILE A 282 15.21 20.61 3.88
N ASP A 283 15.68 20.69 2.65
CA ASP A 283 16.95 21.31 2.29
C ASP A 283 16.97 22.84 2.45
N ARG A 284 15.81 23.46 2.67
CA ARG A 284 15.70 24.89 3.02
C ARG A 284 16.29 25.19 4.40
N TYR A 285 16.11 24.26 5.36
CA TYR A 285 16.41 24.52 6.76
C TYR A 285 17.38 23.52 7.39
N PHE A 286 17.47 22.29 6.86
CA PHE A 286 18.20 21.19 7.48
C PHE A 286 19.11 20.47 6.50
N ARG A 287 20.12 19.78 7.04
CA ARG A 287 21.01 18.87 6.30
C ARG A 287 21.19 17.61 7.11
N PHE A 288 21.22 16.47 6.43
CA PHE A 288 21.55 15.20 7.06
C PHE A 288 23.06 15.18 7.37
N ASN A 289 23.39 14.63 8.54
CA ASN A 289 24.78 14.43 8.96
C ASN A 289 25.32 13.10 8.40
N SER A 290 26.60 12.81 8.68
CA SER A 290 27.29 11.59 8.24
C SER A 290 26.74 10.28 8.82
N ASP A 291 25.91 10.33 9.86
CA ASP A 291 25.33 9.15 10.50
C ASP A 291 24.17 8.54 9.68
N PHE A 292 23.63 9.33 8.75
CA PHE A 292 22.62 8.87 7.81
C PHE A 292 23.29 8.24 6.58
N ASN A 293 23.00 6.96 6.34
CA ASN A 293 23.32 6.36 5.05
C ASN A 293 22.29 6.79 3.99
N LYS A 294 22.55 6.46 2.73
CA LYS A 294 21.66 6.87 1.62
C LYS A 294 20.23 6.34 1.76
N ARG A 295 20.04 5.14 2.32
CA ARG A 295 18.71 4.54 2.53
C ARG A 295 17.97 5.24 3.65
N ASP A 296 18.65 5.60 4.73
CA ASP A 296 18.07 6.39 5.83
C ASP A 296 17.58 7.73 5.32
N GLU A 297 18.40 8.41 4.52
CA GLU A 297 18.05 9.68 3.89
C GLU A 297 16.80 9.55 3.00
N ILE A 298 16.75 8.54 2.11
CA ILE A 298 15.60 8.29 1.24
C ILE A 298 14.34 8.00 2.07
N ALA A 299 14.45 7.17 3.09
CA ALA A 299 13.34 6.79 3.95
C ALA A 299 12.73 8.01 4.67
N VAL A 300 13.57 8.82 5.30
CA VAL A 300 13.14 10.04 6.01
C VAL A 300 12.57 11.07 5.05
N ARG A 301 13.20 11.30 3.88
CA ARG A 301 12.69 12.23 2.87
C ARG A 301 11.31 11.82 2.35
N LYS A 302 11.08 10.53 2.09
CA LYS A 302 9.79 10.03 1.62
C LYS A 302 8.70 10.14 2.68
N THR A 303 9.01 9.76 3.92
CA THR A 303 8.06 9.94 5.04
C THR A 303 7.69 11.41 5.22
N PHE A 304 8.69 12.29 5.25
CA PHE A 304 8.48 13.73 5.31
C PHE A 304 7.61 14.23 4.14
N SER A 305 7.95 13.85 2.91
CA SER A 305 7.20 14.26 1.71
C SER A 305 5.73 13.84 1.79
N GLY A 306 5.46 12.60 2.18
CA GLY A 306 4.09 12.10 2.33
C GLY A 306 3.30 12.85 3.40
N LEU A 307 3.89 13.07 4.56
CA LEU A 307 3.27 13.86 5.64
C LEU A 307 3.06 15.32 5.22
N ALA A 308 4.05 15.94 4.56
CA ALA A 308 3.96 17.31 4.09
C ALA A 308 2.85 17.49 3.03
N LYS A 309 2.72 16.55 2.09
CA LYS A 309 1.63 16.54 1.10
C LYS A 309 0.24 16.45 1.76
N LEU A 310 0.12 15.66 2.83
CA LEU A 310 -1.14 15.55 3.58
C LEU A 310 -1.46 16.81 4.35
N LEU A 311 -0.49 17.36 5.08
CA LEU A 311 -0.73 18.41 6.07
C LEU A 311 -0.53 19.83 5.55
N PHE A 312 0.31 19.99 4.53
CA PHE A 312 0.69 21.27 3.93
C PHE A 312 0.66 21.18 2.39
N PRO A 313 -0.46 20.82 1.78
CA PRO A 313 -0.54 20.66 0.32
C PRO A 313 -0.26 21.96 -0.45
N ASP A 314 -0.42 23.11 0.21
CA ASP A 314 -0.10 24.47 -0.25
C ASP A 314 1.39 24.83 -0.12
N GLU A 315 2.21 23.92 0.38
CA GLU A 315 3.66 24.09 0.64
C GLU A 315 3.99 25.22 1.65
N ALA A 316 3.00 25.74 2.36
CA ALA A 316 3.17 26.82 3.34
C ALA A 316 3.66 26.27 4.68
N MET A 317 4.95 25.87 4.72
CA MET A 317 5.63 25.36 5.92
C MET A 317 6.72 26.32 6.37
N ASP A 318 6.73 26.61 7.66
CA ASP A 318 7.85 27.28 8.29
C ASP A 318 8.93 26.28 8.77
N LYS A 319 9.97 26.79 9.42
CA LYS A 319 11.07 25.96 9.93
C LYS A 319 10.63 24.98 11.01
N ASP A 320 9.68 25.38 11.84
CA ASP A 320 9.21 24.55 12.96
C ASP A 320 8.26 23.46 12.46
N ASP A 321 7.43 23.71 11.46
CA ASP A 321 6.63 22.71 10.76
C ASP A 321 7.54 21.66 10.11
N VAL A 322 8.56 22.09 9.37
CA VAL A 322 9.52 21.17 8.74
C VAL A 322 10.24 20.33 9.78
N ARG A 323 10.66 20.93 10.91
CA ARG A 323 11.30 20.20 12.01
C ARG A 323 10.36 19.16 12.61
N TRP A 324 9.12 19.54 12.91
CA TRP A 324 8.12 18.67 13.51
C TRP A 324 7.88 17.40 12.67
N LEU A 325 7.68 17.56 11.36
CA LEU A 325 7.53 16.42 10.45
C LEU A 325 8.81 15.59 10.31
N LEU A 326 9.96 16.27 10.27
CA LEU A 326 11.25 15.62 10.13
C LEU A 326 11.60 14.77 11.36
N ASP A 327 11.37 15.30 12.56
CA ASP A 327 11.61 14.57 13.82
C ASP A 327 10.74 13.31 13.90
N TYR A 328 9.48 13.40 13.48
CA TYR A 328 8.57 12.25 13.40
C TYR A 328 9.05 11.21 12.36
N ALA A 329 9.47 11.65 11.17
CA ALA A 329 10.00 10.77 10.14
C ALA A 329 11.27 10.04 10.57
N ILE A 330 12.18 10.74 11.25
CA ILE A 330 13.42 10.19 11.80
C ILE A 330 13.13 9.15 12.88
N GLU A 331 12.15 9.39 13.75
CA GLU A 331 11.78 8.43 14.81
C GLU A 331 11.36 7.07 14.24
N GLY A 332 10.50 7.07 13.22
CA GLY A 332 10.06 5.83 12.57
C GLY A 332 11.18 5.09 11.83
N ARG A 333 12.06 5.82 11.14
CA ARG A 333 13.22 5.21 10.48
C ARG A 333 14.25 4.68 11.49
N ARG A 334 14.46 5.37 12.60
CA ARG A 334 15.36 4.93 13.67
C ARG A 334 14.94 3.56 14.21
N ARG A 335 13.64 3.30 14.41
CA ARG A 335 13.14 1.98 14.84
C ARG A 335 13.55 0.87 13.87
N VAL A 336 13.50 1.12 12.56
CA VAL A 336 13.99 0.18 11.56
C VAL A 336 15.49 -0.04 11.72
N LYS A 337 16.26 1.04 11.79
CA LYS A 337 17.73 1.00 11.85
C LYS A 337 18.26 0.26 13.08
N GLU A 338 17.59 0.42 14.21
CA GLU A 338 17.94 -0.27 15.47
C GLU A 338 17.74 -1.79 15.42
N GLN A 339 17.06 -2.32 14.39
CA GLN A 339 16.83 -3.74 14.17
C GLN A 339 17.78 -4.38 13.14
N LEU A 340 18.61 -3.57 12.47
CA LEU A 340 19.53 -4.01 11.43
C LEU A 340 20.92 -4.30 11.97
#